data_669a185a7005060f4dd8db42c9df3ea3
#
_entry.id   669a185a7005060f4dd8db42c9df3ea3
#
_cell.length_a   1.000
_cell.length_b   1.000
_cell.length_c   1.000
_cell.angle_alpha   90.00
_cell.angle_beta   90.00
_cell.angle_gamma   90.00
#
_symmetry.space_group_name_H-M   'P 1'
#
loop_
_entity.id
_entity.type
_entity.pdbx_description
1 polymer ?
#
loop_
_entity_poly.entity_id
_entity_poly.type
_entity_poly.pdbx_seq_one_letter_code
_entity_poly.pdbx_strand_id
1 'polypeptide(L)'
;SGEGVPDLLMVLLGLAQKFLKDNLKVRASGPGVGTILEVKEERGLGTTLDVILYDGEFRAGDTVVVGTLKEPIVTKIRALLKPRPLSEIRSEERFLPVKHVAAASGVKVSAPKIENALAGSTVRVVEEGEDIEVVLQEIKSELDTARIDTENVGVIIKTDTIGSLEALVGELEAKEVPIHAADVGPITRRDVIRAAAIKDPLYSAVLGFNVKILPDALAEVQKSDVPIFLSEVIYNLIEHYDDWVADQKMRMEQERLQAVIRPGMIRIIPDYVFRQSKPAVVGVQVVGGQITNGVSLMREDGAVIGTVKGVQASGENVGSAGVGKEVAVSIDGPTVGRQIHEGDILFVNIPERHVKIIEAELKQRFSEDELEALEKFLDIKRNRDPFWGR
;
A
#
# COMPACT_ATOMS: atom_id res chain seq x y z
N SER A 1 -3.36 -1.00 -34.89
CA SER A 1 -3.36 -0.34 -36.20
C SER A 1 -1.94 -0.13 -36.74
N GLY A 2 -0.97 0.16 -35.92
CA GLY A 2 0.41 0.52 -36.32
C GLY A 2 0.57 2.00 -36.74
N GLU A 3 -0.51 2.77 -36.68
CA GLU A 3 -0.49 4.21 -36.93
C GLU A 3 0.33 4.95 -35.88
N GLY A 4 1.23 5.85 -36.29
CA GLY A 4 2.13 6.59 -35.40
C GLY A 4 3.38 5.84 -34.95
N VAL A 5 3.52 4.53 -35.17
CA VAL A 5 4.72 3.77 -34.79
C VAL A 5 5.98 4.26 -35.51
N PRO A 6 5.96 4.56 -36.83
CA PRO A 6 7.12 5.13 -37.49
C PRO A 6 7.54 6.48 -36.93
N ASP A 7 6.59 7.35 -36.57
CA ASP A 7 6.85 8.67 -35.99
C ASP A 7 7.46 8.53 -34.60
N LEU A 8 6.95 7.62 -33.76
CA LEU A 8 7.52 7.28 -32.47
C LEU A 8 8.97 6.82 -32.59
N LEU A 9 9.24 5.88 -33.49
CA LEU A 9 10.60 5.37 -33.74
C LEU A 9 11.55 6.48 -34.23
N MET A 10 11.07 7.36 -35.09
CA MET A 10 11.86 8.52 -35.59
C MET A 10 12.21 9.46 -34.44
N VAL A 11 11.26 9.79 -33.57
CA VAL A 11 11.48 10.65 -32.40
C VAL A 11 12.46 9.99 -31.42
N LEU A 12 12.27 8.70 -31.11
CA LEU A 12 13.18 7.96 -30.25
C LEU A 12 14.61 7.94 -30.77
N LEU A 13 14.80 7.63 -32.05
CA LEU A 13 16.12 7.67 -32.70
C LEU A 13 16.74 9.06 -32.65
N GLY A 14 15.96 10.11 -32.94
CA GLY A 14 16.44 11.48 -32.90
C GLY A 14 16.86 11.93 -31.48
N LEU A 15 16.09 11.57 -30.48
CA LEU A 15 16.42 11.85 -29.07
C LEU A 15 17.65 11.04 -28.61
N ALA A 16 17.72 9.76 -28.96
CA ALA A 16 18.86 8.91 -28.65
C ALA A 16 20.15 9.48 -29.26
N GLN A 17 20.15 9.86 -30.54
CA GLN A 17 21.30 10.47 -31.20
C GLN A 17 21.71 11.81 -30.57
N LYS A 18 20.74 12.59 -30.11
CA LYS A 18 21.00 13.91 -29.52
C LYS A 18 21.55 13.87 -28.11
N PHE A 19 20.98 13.00 -27.26
CA PHE A 19 21.24 13.01 -25.82
C PHE A 19 22.11 11.83 -25.34
N LEU A 20 22.16 10.72 -26.07
CA LEU A 20 22.87 9.49 -25.68
C LEU A 20 24.09 9.18 -26.55
N LYS A 21 24.55 10.14 -27.38
CA LYS A 21 25.61 9.93 -28.36
C LYS A 21 26.89 9.33 -27.75
N ASP A 22 27.25 9.70 -26.54
CA ASP A 22 28.45 9.19 -25.87
C ASP A 22 28.19 7.83 -25.16
N ASN A 23 26.97 7.56 -24.75
CA ASN A 23 26.56 6.31 -24.10
C ASN A 23 26.22 5.21 -25.10
N LEU A 24 25.97 5.56 -26.37
CA LEU A 24 25.63 4.62 -27.45
C LEU A 24 26.85 4.12 -28.24
N LYS A 25 28.07 4.32 -27.73
CA LYS A 25 29.29 3.76 -28.35
C LYS A 25 29.30 2.25 -28.16
N VAL A 26 28.93 1.53 -29.21
CA VAL A 26 28.91 0.05 -29.24
C VAL A 26 30.29 -0.44 -29.70
N ARG A 27 30.91 -1.32 -28.92
CA ARG A 27 32.07 -2.10 -29.38
C ARG A 27 31.53 -3.35 -30.03
N ALA A 28 31.91 -3.56 -31.29
CA ALA A 28 31.53 -4.77 -32.02
C ALA A 28 32.47 -5.96 -31.79
N SER A 29 33.53 -5.75 -31.00
CA SER A 29 34.55 -6.78 -30.68
C SER A 29 34.94 -6.62 -29.18
N GLY A 30 35.42 -7.71 -28.59
CA GLY A 30 35.74 -7.80 -27.16
C GLY A 30 34.70 -8.61 -26.39
N PRO A 31 34.81 -8.67 -25.06
CA PRO A 31 33.91 -9.45 -24.22
C PRO A 31 32.48 -8.98 -24.38
N GLY A 32 31.57 -9.90 -24.65
CA GLY A 32 30.18 -9.59 -24.83
C GLY A 32 29.50 -9.25 -23.51
N VAL A 33 28.69 -8.19 -23.53
CA VAL A 33 27.83 -7.78 -22.42
C VAL A 33 26.40 -7.61 -22.93
N GLY A 34 25.45 -8.23 -22.25
CA GLY A 34 24.05 -8.20 -22.63
C GLY A 34 23.12 -8.29 -21.43
N THR A 35 21.86 -7.95 -21.65
CA THR A 35 20.78 -8.05 -20.64
C THR A 35 19.83 -9.18 -21.01
N ILE A 36 19.48 -9.99 -20.03
CA ILE A 36 18.50 -11.07 -20.16
C ILE A 36 17.11 -10.45 -20.24
N LEU A 37 16.39 -10.68 -21.34
CA LEU A 37 14.99 -10.28 -21.47
C LEU A 37 14.05 -11.31 -20.84
N GLU A 38 14.34 -12.58 -21.09
CA GLU A 38 13.47 -13.67 -20.70
C GLU A 38 14.25 -14.97 -20.51
N VAL A 39 13.81 -15.79 -19.56
CA VAL A 39 14.30 -17.15 -19.33
C VAL A 39 13.20 -18.11 -19.75
N LYS A 40 13.47 -18.95 -20.74
CA LYS A 40 12.49 -19.88 -21.31
C LYS A 40 12.99 -21.32 -21.34
N GLU A 41 12.07 -22.23 -21.14
CA GLU A 41 12.31 -23.64 -21.39
C GLU A 41 11.92 -23.99 -22.84
N GLU A 42 12.90 -24.38 -23.65
CA GLU A 42 12.72 -24.68 -25.07
C GLU A 42 12.84 -26.19 -25.35
N ARG A 43 11.90 -26.71 -26.11
CA ARG A 43 11.87 -28.14 -26.46
C ARG A 43 13.13 -28.54 -27.23
N GLY A 44 13.93 -29.45 -26.67
CA GLY A 44 15.18 -29.94 -27.27
C GLY A 44 16.43 -29.10 -26.95
N LEU A 45 16.30 -27.92 -26.38
CA LEU A 45 17.41 -27.05 -25.95
C LEU A 45 17.53 -26.93 -24.42
N GLY A 46 16.48 -27.26 -23.67
CA GLY A 46 16.39 -27.02 -22.27
C GLY A 46 16.15 -25.53 -21.96
N THR A 47 16.62 -25.08 -20.83
CA THR A 47 16.52 -23.64 -20.45
C THR A 47 17.40 -22.81 -21.38
N THR A 48 16.87 -21.71 -21.87
CA THR A 48 17.52 -20.72 -22.73
C THR A 48 17.27 -19.32 -22.22
N LEU A 49 18.20 -18.40 -22.51
CA LEU A 49 18.11 -16.98 -22.24
C LEU A 49 17.88 -16.22 -23.53
N ASP A 50 16.85 -15.40 -23.60
CA ASP A 50 16.70 -14.39 -24.63
C ASP A 50 17.45 -13.14 -24.16
N VAL A 51 18.51 -12.76 -24.89
CA VAL A 51 19.45 -11.71 -24.48
C VAL A 51 19.53 -10.62 -25.52
N ILE A 52 19.53 -9.36 -25.11
CA ILE A 52 20.01 -8.26 -25.95
C ILE A 52 21.49 -8.05 -25.65
N LEU A 53 22.32 -8.37 -26.64
CA LEU A 53 23.74 -8.09 -26.60
C LEU A 53 23.97 -6.65 -27.05
N TYR A 54 24.42 -5.79 -26.16
CA TYR A 54 24.59 -4.37 -26.43
C TYR A 54 26.05 -3.94 -26.55
N ASP A 55 27.01 -4.74 -26.09
CA ASP A 55 28.45 -4.48 -26.25
C ASP A 55 29.22 -5.76 -26.50
N GLY A 56 30.30 -5.69 -27.25
CA GLY A 56 31.18 -6.82 -27.56
C GLY A 56 30.57 -7.91 -28.42
N GLU A 57 31.00 -9.16 -28.22
CA GLU A 57 30.49 -10.34 -28.96
C GLU A 57 30.36 -11.57 -28.04
N PHE A 58 29.38 -12.43 -28.34
CA PHE A 58 29.25 -13.78 -27.79
C PHE A 58 29.73 -14.81 -28.81
N ARG A 59 30.47 -15.79 -28.34
CA ARG A 59 30.92 -16.97 -29.11
C ARG A 59 30.47 -18.25 -28.43
N ALA A 60 30.12 -19.26 -29.20
CA ALA A 60 29.91 -20.59 -28.65
C ALA A 60 31.21 -21.11 -28.00
N GLY A 61 31.11 -21.51 -26.72
CA GLY A 61 32.26 -21.93 -25.92
C GLY A 61 32.77 -20.89 -24.95
N ASP A 62 32.35 -19.62 -25.07
CA ASP A 62 32.73 -18.56 -24.11
C ASP A 62 32.27 -18.90 -22.71
N THR A 63 33.10 -18.55 -21.73
CA THR A 63 32.74 -18.55 -20.31
C THR A 63 32.00 -17.27 -20.02
N VAL A 64 30.79 -17.38 -19.43
CA VAL A 64 29.95 -16.25 -19.08
C VAL A 64 29.56 -16.29 -17.62
N VAL A 65 29.39 -15.12 -17.03
CA VAL A 65 28.74 -14.92 -15.73
C VAL A 65 27.34 -14.44 -16.00
N VAL A 66 26.36 -15.05 -15.34
CA VAL A 66 24.92 -14.80 -15.49
C VAL A 66 24.34 -14.40 -14.14
N GLY A 67 23.64 -13.29 -14.09
CA GLY A 67 22.96 -12.85 -12.88
C GLY A 67 21.77 -13.74 -12.49
N THR A 68 21.60 -14.00 -11.20
CA THR A 68 20.52 -14.81 -10.64
C THR A 68 19.94 -14.16 -9.40
N LEU A 69 18.85 -14.71 -8.86
CA LEU A 69 18.25 -14.24 -7.60
C LEU A 69 19.18 -14.36 -6.37
N LYS A 70 20.20 -15.18 -6.42
CA LYS A 70 21.13 -15.42 -5.29
C LYS A 70 22.54 -15.07 -5.68
N GLU A 71 23.34 -16.10 -6.01
CA GLU A 71 24.73 -15.92 -6.41
C GLU A 71 24.82 -16.04 -7.94
N PRO A 72 25.54 -15.14 -8.65
CA PRO A 72 25.72 -15.25 -10.10
C PRO A 72 26.29 -16.61 -10.50
N ILE A 73 25.92 -17.09 -11.67
CA ILE A 73 26.32 -18.39 -12.19
C ILE A 73 27.44 -18.22 -13.20
N VAL A 74 28.53 -18.99 -13.04
CA VAL A 74 29.56 -19.15 -14.07
C VAL A 74 29.24 -20.37 -14.91
N THR A 75 29.09 -20.18 -16.23
CA THR A 75 28.76 -21.26 -17.18
C THR A 75 29.42 -21.04 -18.55
N LYS A 76 29.27 -21.99 -19.43
CA LYS A 76 29.77 -21.88 -20.82
C LYS A 76 28.64 -21.88 -21.81
N ILE A 77 28.70 -20.97 -22.77
CA ILE A 77 27.75 -20.92 -23.88
C ILE A 77 27.84 -22.22 -24.70
N ARG A 78 26.75 -22.98 -24.72
CA ARG A 78 26.66 -24.21 -25.52
C ARG A 78 26.27 -23.91 -26.96
N ALA A 79 25.29 -23.05 -27.16
CA ALA A 79 24.78 -22.67 -28.47
C ALA A 79 24.24 -21.23 -28.44
N LEU A 80 24.40 -20.58 -29.58
CA LEU A 80 23.82 -19.29 -29.90
C LEU A 80 22.82 -19.43 -31.03
N LEU A 81 21.66 -18.85 -30.90
CA LEU A 81 20.62 -18.89 -31.94
C LEU A 81 20.14 -17.46 -32.20
N LYS A 82 20.12 -17.09 -33.46
CA LYS A 82 19.66 -15.79 -33.94
C LYS A 82 18.25 -15.92 -34.51
N PRO A 83 17.31 -15.00 -34.21
CA PRO A 83 16.00 -15.01 -34.83
C PRO A 83 16.12 -14.82 -36.35
N ARG A 84 15.30 -15.54 -37.12
CA ARG A 84 15.22 -15.38 -38.59
C ARG A 84 14.59 -14.01 -38.90
N PRO A 85 14.93 -13.39 -40.03
CA PRO A 85 14.24 -12.22 -40.52
C PRO A 85 12.72 -12.43 -40.59
N LEU A 86 11.93 -11.42 -40.33
CA LEU A 86 10.45 -11.48 -40.31
C LEU A 86 9.85 -11.99 -41.64
N SER A 87 10.54 -11.81 -42.76
CA SER A 87 10.15 -12.33 -44.09
C SER A 87 10.18 -13.86 -44.19
N GLU A 88 10.90 -14.55 -43.30
CA GLU A 88 11.10 -16.00 -43.35
C GLU A 88 10.35 -16.77 -42.25
N ILE A 89 9.46 -16.09 -41.44
CA ILE A 89 8.73 -16.68 -40.30
C ILE A 89 7.76 -17.82 -40.71
N ARG A 90 7.57 -18.09 -41.97
CA ARG A 90 6.72 -19.22 -42.47
C ARG A 90 7.39 -20.60 -42.33
N SER A 91 8.68 -20.68 -41.94
CA SER A 91 9.35 -21.95 -41.67
C SER A 91 9.10 -22.40 -40.23
N GLU A 92 9.02 -23.70 -39.97
CA GLU A 92 8.87 -24.28 -38.63
C GLU A 92 10.05 -23.92 -37.71
N GLU A 93 11.22 -23.59 -38.25
CA GLU A 93 12.40 -23.18 -37.53
C GLU A 93 12.47 -21.65 -37.42
N ARG A 94 12.16 -21.12 -36.27
CA ARG A 94 12.18 -19.68 -35.98
C ARG A 94 13.58 -19.12 -35.74
N PHE A 95 14.57 -19.95 -35.44
CA PHE A 95 15.93 -19.59 -35.05
C PHE A 95 16.97 -20.27 -35.91
N LEU A 96 18.09 -19.57 -36.13
CA LEU A 96 19.27 -20.07 -36.86
C LEU A 96 20.42 -20.25 -35.85
N PRO A 97 21.04 -21.42 -35.75
CA PRO A 97 22.26 -21.60 -34.97
C PRO A 97 23.41 -20.83 -35.62
N VAL A 98 24.12 -20.08 -34.76
CA VAL A 98 25.28 -19.27 -35.19
C VAL A 98 26.48 -19.54 -34.28
N LYS A 99 27.71 -19.32 -34.76
CA LYS A 99 28.92 -19.51 -33.97
C LYS A 99 29.28 -18.31 -33.12
N HIS A 100 28.94 -17.12 -33.60
CA HIS A 100 29.18 -15.84 -32.89
C HIS A 100 28.08 -14.82 -33.20
N VAL A 101 27.91 -13.88 -32.31
CA VAL A 101 26.99 -12.76 -32.46
C VAL A 101 27.67 -11.51 -31.89
N ALA A 102 27.76 -10.46 -32.68
CA ALA A 102 28.25 -9.16 -32.26
C ALA A 102 27.09 -8.21 -31.86
N ALA A 103 27.39 -7.24 -31.03
CA ALA A 103 26.47 -6.17 -30.64
C ALA A 103 26.07 -5.31 -31.87
N ALA A 104 24.91 -4.66 -31.96
CA ALA A 104 23.73 -4.73 -31.12
C ALA A 104 22.78 -5.78 -31.71
N SER A 105 22.53 -6.84 -31.00
CA SER A 105 21.75 -7.95 -31.52
C SER A 105 20.94 -8.66 -30.45
N GLY A 106 19.73 -9.09 -30.78
CA GLY A 106 18.99 -10.08 -30.00
C GLY A 106 19.54 -11.50 -30.29
N VAL A 107 19.77 -12.27 -29.26
CA VAL A 107 20.30 -13.64 -29.35
C VAL A 107 19.69 -14.52 -28.28
N LYS A 108 19.37 -15.76 -28.68
CA LYS A 108 19.00 -16.81 -27.72
C LYS A 108 20.25 -17.60 -27.33
N VAL A 109 20.54 -17.66 -26.05
CA VAL A 109 21.72 -18.35 -25.49
C VAL A 109 21.29 -19.63 -24.79
N SER A 110 21.90 -20.75 -25.13
CA SER A 110 21.75 -22.00 -24.38
C SER A 110 23.04 -22.27 -23.62
N ALA A 111 22.94 -22.54 -22.35
CA ALA A 111 24.05 -22.87 -21.47
C ALA A 111 23.59 -23.81 -20.33
N PRO A 112 24.48 -24.56 -19.68
CA PRO A 112 24.12 -25.38 -18.52
C PRO A 112 23.82 -24.53 -17.26
N LYS A 113 22.91 -25.02 -16.42
CA LYS A 113 22.64 -24.47 -15.07
C LYS A 113 22.12 -23.03 -15.04
N ILE A 114 21.41 -22.60 -16.07
CA ILE A 114 20.86 -21.25 -16.19
C ILE A 114 19.36 -21.16 -15.79
N GLU A 115 18.82 -22.21 -15.17
CA GLU A 115 17.40 -22.31 -14.79
C GLU A 115 17.01 -21.22 -13.77
N ASN A 116 17.98 -20.75 -12.98
CA ASN A 116 17.78 -19.70 -11.98
C ASN A 116 18.25 -18.31 -12.46
N ALA A 117 18.54 -18.15 -13.73
CA ALA A 117 18.89 -16.84 -14.29
C ALA A 117 17.72 -15.86 -14.10
N LEU A 118 18.07 -14.59 -13.90
CA LEU A 118 17.10 -13.55 -13.62
C LEU A 118 16.87 -12.67 -14.85
N ALA A 119 15.63 -12.55 -15.30
CA ALA A 119 15.28 -11.57 -16.34
C ALA A 119 15.54 -10.13 -15.83
N GLY A 120 16.13 -9.31 -16.71
CA GLY A 120 16.63 -7.97 -16.37
C GLY A 120 18.08 -7.94 -15.89
N SER A 121 18.70 -9.09 -15.55
CA SER A 121 20.08 -9.12 -15.11
C SER A 121 21.07 -9.18 -16.29
N THR A 122 22.33 -8.91 -15.97
CA THR A 122 23.44 -8.90 -16.92
C THR A 122 23.98 -10.31 -17.19
N VAL A 123 24.33 -10.57 -18.47
CA VAL A 123 25.19 -11.66 -18.93
C VAL A 123 26.47 -11.06 -19.47
N ARG A 124 27.62 -11.47 -18.91
CA ARG A 124 28.92 -10.96 -19.34
C ARG A 124 29.91 -12.09 -19.64
N VAL A 125 30.61 -12.00 -20.76
CA VAL A 125 31.75 -12.87 -21.09
C VAL A 125 32.95 -12.54 -20.22
N VAL A 126 33.58 -13.55 -19.66
CA VAL A 126 34.85 -13.44 -18.94
C VAL A 126 35.99 -13.48 -19.96
N GLU A 127 36.83 -12.44 -20.00
CA GLU A 127 38.02 -12.42 -20.90
C GLU A 127 39.07 -13.46 -20.50
N GLU A 128 39.88 -13.84 -21.47
CA GLU A 128 41.00 -14.73 -21.19
C GLU A 128 42.03 -14.03 -20.32
N GLY A 129 42.24 -14.57 -19.11
CA GLY A 129 43.13 -13.99 -18.10
C GLY A 129 42.45 -12.99 -17.14
N GLU A 130 41.15 -12.71 -17.31
CA GLU A 130 40.36 -11.90 -16.35
C GLU A 130 40.00 -12.73 -15.11
N ASP A 131 40.04 -12.10 -13.95
CA ASP A 131 39.63 -12.74 -12.69
C ASP A 131 38.08 -12.88 -12.64
N ILE A 132 37.62 -14.11 -12.63
CA ILE A 132 36.19 -14.44 -12.56
C ILE A 132 35.53 -13.83 -11.33
N GLU A 133 36.23 -13.75 -10.19
CA GLU A 133 35.70 -13.19 -8.95
C GLU A 133 35.36 -11.70 -9.09
N VAL A 134 36.11 -10.96 -9.88
CA VAL A 134 35.83 -9.54 -10.15
C VAL A 134 34.51 -9.42 -10.91
N VAL A 135 34.31 -10.21 -11.96
CA VAL A 135 33.07 -10.20 -12.77
C VAL A 135 31.87 -10.65 -11.93
N LEU A 136 32.04 -11.65 -11.06
CA LEU A 136 31.02 -12.10 -10.14
C LEU A 136 30.58 -10.98 -9.18
N GLN A 137 31.53 -10.24 -8.61
CA GLN A 137 31.26 -9.13 -7.71
C GLN A 137 30.59 -7.96 -8.42
N GLU A 138 30.97 -7.63 -9.66
CA GLU A 138 30.30 -6.60 -10.44
C GLU A 138 28.83 -6.91 -10.65
N ILE A 139 28.52 -8.10 -11.18
CA ILE A 139 27.15 -8.53 -11.45
C ILE A 139 26.34 -8.62 -10.13
N LYS A 140 26.96 -9.09 -9.05
CA LYS A 140 26.33 -9.14 -7.74
C LYS A 140 25.99 -7.74 -7.21
N SER A 141 26.89 -6.78 -7.34
CA SER A 141 26.67 -5.40 -6.89
C SER A 141 25.54 -4.70 -7.69
N GLU A 142 25.42 -4.97 -8.99
CA GLU A 142 24.28 -4.48 -9.79
C GLU A 142 22.93 -4.98 -9.25
N LEU A 143 22.86 -6.27 -8.90
CA LEU A 143 21.67 -6.90 -8.36
C LEU A 143 21.31 -6.36 -6.95
N ASP A 144 22.32 -6.20 -6.10
CA ASP A 144 22.14 -5.68 -4.75
C ASP A 144 21.69 -4.21 -4.75
N THR A 145 22.12 -3.43 -5.72
CA THR A 145 21.70 -2.03 -5.91
C THR A 145 20.21 -1.91 -6.27
N ALA A 146 19.67 -2.89 -7.02
CA ALA A 146 18.25 -2.90 -7.38
C ALA A 146 17.32 -3.32 -6.23
N ARG A 147 17.87 -3.90 -5.15
CA ARG A 147 17.11 -4.33 -3.97
C ARG A 147 16.99 -3.22 -2.97
N ILE A 148 15.81 -3.11 -2.38
CA ILE A 148 15.54 -2.23 -1.25
C ILE A 148 15.24 -3.08 -0.01
N ASP A 149 15.94 -2.84 1.07
CA ASP A 149 15.66 -3.44 2.39
C ASP A 149 15.95 -2.39 3.45
N THR A 150 14.91 -1.78 3.99
CA THR A 150 14.99 -0.70 4.97
C THR A 150 14.31 -1.12 6.27
N GLU A 151 14.67 -0.48 7.38
CA GLU A 151 13.95 -0.62 8.65
C GLU A 151 12.75 0.33 8.75
N ASN A 152 12.53 1.13 7.73
CA ASN A 152 11.44 2.11 7.70
C ASN A 152 10.08 1.47 7.47
N VAL A 153 9.03 2.17 7.87
CA VAL A 153 7.66 1.80 7.55
C VAL A 153 7.43 1.94 6.05
N GLY A 154 6.78 0.96 5.42
CA GLY A 154 6.48 1.01 3.99
C GLY A 154 5.93 -0.32 3.47
N VAL A 155 5.47 -0.34 2.23
CA VAL A 155 4.96 -1.54 1.56
C VAL A 155 6.08 -2.50 1.17
N ILE A 156 5.75 -3.77 0.99
CA ILE A 156 6.66 -4.77 0.44
C ILE A 156 6.33 -4.99 -1.04
N ILE A 157 7.37 -4.94 -1.88
CA ILE A 157 7.25 -5.09 -3.33
C ILE A 157 7.91 -6.37 -3.79
N LYS A 158 7.23 -7.12 -4.65
CA LYS A 158 7.77 -8.30 -5.35
C LYS A 158 7.44 -8.22 -6.83
N THR A 159 8.45 -8.42 -7.69
CA THR A 159 8.29 -8.37 -9.15
C THR A 159 8.97 -9.54 -9.83
N ASP A 160 8.64 -9.76 -11.09
CA ASP A 160 9.24 -10.82 -11.92
C ASP A 160 10.64 -10.47 -12.43
N THR A 161 10.92 -9.18 -12.64
CA THR A 161 12.19 -8.70 -13.22
C THR A 161 12.71 -7.46 -12.48
N ILE A 162 14.01 -7.14 -12.68
CA ILE A 162 14.64 -5.93 -12.15
C ILE A 162 13.98 -4.68 -12.74
N GLY A 163 13.75 -4.65 -14.06
CA GLY A 163 13.13 -3.49 -14.72
C GLY A 163 11.71 -3.21 -14.21
N SER A 164 10.92 -4.26 -13.93
CA SER A 164 9.60 -4.14 -13.31
C SER A 164 9.71 -3.60 -11.88
N LEU A 165 10.76 -4.00 -11.13
CA LEU A 165 11.03 -3.53 -9.79
C LEU A 165 11.32 -2.03 -9.78
N GLU A 166 12.26 -1.58 -10.62
CA GLU A 166 12.62 -0.16 -10.75
C GLU A 166 11.42 0.69 -11.17
N ALA A 167 10.63 0.20 -12.13
CA ALA A 167 9.43 0.92 -12.58
C ALA A 167 8.39 1.06 -11.47
N LEU A 168 8.10 -0.02 -10.72
CA LEU A 168 7.11 0.01 -9.64
C LEU A 168 7.60 0.85 -8.45
N VAL A 169 8.88 0.76 -8.11
CA VAL A 169 9.51 1.61 -7.09
C VAL A 169 9.38 3.08 -7.47
N GLY A 170 9.77 3.46 -8.70
CA GLY A 170 9.67 4.83 -9.18
C GLY A 170 8.24 5.40 -9.16
N GLU A 171 7.23 4.60 -9.52
CA GLU A 171 5.83 5.00 -9.47
C GLU A 171 5.32 5.20 -8.02
N LEU A 172 5.72 4.34 -7.08
CA LEU A 172 5.33 4.46 -5.68
C LEU A 172 6.05 5.63 -4.99
N GLU A 173 7.32 5.87 -5.31
CA GLU A 173 8.07 7.03 -4.82
C GLU A 173 7.46 8.34 -5.32
N ALA A 174 7.04 8.41 -6.60
CA ALA A 174 6.35 9.57 -7.16
C ALA A 174 5.00 9.86 -6.45
N LYS A 175 4.39 8.85 -5.83
CA LYS A 175 3.17 8.96 -5.00
C LYS A 175 3.46 9.12 -3.51
N GLU A 176 4.73 9.25 -3.12
CA GLU A 176 5.17 9.36 -1.73
C GLU A 176 4.77 8.14 -0.87
N VAL A 177 4.61 6.97 -1.49
CA VAL A 177 4.35 5.71 -0.78
C VAL A 177 5.68 5.14 -0.29
N PRO A 178 5.91 5.02 1.02
CA PRO A 178 7.16 4.49 1.54
C PRO A 178 7.30 3.00 1.24
N ILE A 179 8.53 2.57 0.98
CA ILE A 179 8.88 1.19 0.65
C ILE A 179 9.73 0.61 1.78
N HIS A 180 9.25 -0.48 2.37
CA HIS A 180 9.99 -1.23 3.40
C HIS A 180 10.98 -2.20 2.77
N ALA A 181 10.54 -2.95 1.77
CA ALA A 181 11.40 -3.87 1.03
C ALA A 181 10.92 -4.01 -0.41
N ALA A 182 11.87 -4.07 -1.34
CA ALA A 182 11.62 -4.35 -2.75
C ALA A 182 12.62 -5.40 -3.25
N ASP A 183 12.14 -6.47 -3.86
CA ASP A 183 12.96 -7.57 -4.36
C ASP A 183 12.29 -8.28 -5.53
N VAL A 184 13.06 -9.02 -6.30
CA VAL A 184 12.59 -9.83 -7.43
C VAL A 184 12.30 -11.25 -6.97
N GLY A 185 11.28 -11.86 -7.56
CA GLY A 185 10.90 -13.26 -7.34
C GLY A 185 9.51 -13.42 -6.69
N PRO A 186 9.08 -14.66 -6.42
CA PRO A 186 7.77 -14.95 -5.88
C PRO A 186 7.60 -14.39 -4.45
N ILE A 187 6.35 -14.19 -4.05
CA ILE A 187 6.01 -13.79 -2.69
C ILE A 187 6.23 -14.97 -1.76
N THR A 188 7.08 -14.78 -0.76
CA THR A 188 7.47 -15.79 0.21
C THR A 188 6.77 -15.58 1.56
N ARG A 189 6.80 -16.60 2.41
CA ARG A 189 6.32 -16.50 3.80
C ARG A 189 7.00 -15.36 4.57
N ARG A 190 8.29 -15.12 4.34
CA ARG A 190 9.05 -14.04 4.97
C ARG A 190 8.49 -12.66 4.64
N ASP A 191 8.07 -12.46 3.39
CA ASP A 191 7.51 -11.18 2.94
C ASP A 191 6.19 -10.88 3.66
N VAL A 192 5.34 -11.88 3.81
CA VAL A 192 4.06 -11.76 4.56
C VAL A 192 4.30 -11.46 6.04
N ILE A 193 5.25 -12.15 6.68
CA ILE A 193 5.60 -11.91 8.09
C ILE A 193 6.15 -10.49 8.28
N ARG A 194 6.99 -10.02 7.37
CA ARG A 194 7.52 -8.66 7.40
C ARG A 194 6.40 -7.62 7.25
N ALA A 195 5.49 -7.82 6.30
CA ALA A 195 4.33 -6.95 6.13
C ALA A 195 3.45 -6.91 7.39
N ALA A 196 3.19 -8.06 8.01
CA ALA A 196 2.42 -8.15 9.25
C ALA A 196 3.07 -7.42 10.44
N ALA A 197 4.40 -7.25 10.42
CA ALA A 197 5.14 -6.56 11.47
C ALA A 197 5.10 -5.02 11.34
N ILE A 198 4.63 -4.50 10.21
CA ILE A 198 4.52 -3.06 9.93
C ILE A 198 3.38 -2.49 10.78
N LYS A 199 3.70 -1.48 11.60
CA LYS A 199 2.76 -0.90 12.56
C LYS A 199 1.68 -0.06 11.93
N ASP A 200 2.00 0.62 10.82
CA ASP A 200 1.03 1.45 10.11
C ASP A 200 0.16 0.56 9.22
N PRO A 201 -1.14 0.46 9.49
CA PRO A 201 -2.03 -0.42 8.74
C PRO A 201 -2.17 -0.03 7.27
N LEU A 202 -1.86 1.21 6.87
CA LEU A 202 -1.92 1.65 5.48
C LEU A 202 -0.77 1.09 4.63
N TYR A 203 0.34 0.68 5.26
CA TYR A 203 1.52 0.15 4.58
C TYR A 203 1.75 -1.33 4.86
N SER A 204 0.93 -1.95 5.72
CA SER A 204 0.97 -3.40 6.00
C SER A 204 0.41 -4.20 4.83
N ALA A 205 1.08 -4.14 3.67
CA ALA A 205 0.63 -4.74 2.42
C ALA A 205 1.81 -5.29 1.60
N VAL A 206 1.50 -6.27 0.73
CA VAL A 206 2.45 -6.81 -0.26
C VAL A 206 1.92 -6.53 -1.66
N LEU A 207 2.74 -5.87 -2.48
CA LEU A 207 2.44 -5.57 -3.88
C LEU A 207 3.24 -6.52 -4.78
N GLY A 208 2.55 -7.37 -5.53
CA GLY A 208 3.15 -8.36 -6.41
C GLY A 208 2.85 -8.07 -7.88
N PHE A 209 3.87 -7.74 -8.66
CA PHE A 209 3.74 -7.54 -10.10
C PHE A 209 4.23 -8.76 -10.86
N ASN A 210 3.32 -9.40 -11.61
CA ASN A 210 3.59 -10.59 -12.43
C ASN A 210 4.31 -11.74 -11.68
N VAL A 211 4.00 -11.92 -10.39
CA VAL A 211 4.60 -12.96 -9.53
C VAL A 211 3.55 -13.88 -8.95
N LYS A 212 3.98 -15.05 -8.49
CA LYS A 212 3.14 -16.02 -7.80
C LYS A 212 3.36 -15.93 -6.29
N ILE A 213 2.35 -16.33 -5.54
CA ILE A 213 2.46 -16.52 -4.09
C ILE A 213 2.86 -17.98 -3.84
N LEU A 214 3.90 -18.21 -3.04
CA LEU A 214 4.30 -19.55 -2.64
C LEU A 214 3.29 -20.19 -1.68
N PRO A 215 3.13 -21.54 -1.67
CA PRO A 215 2.14 -22.22 -0.81
C PRO A 215 2.30 -21.94 0.69
N ASP A 216 3.54 -21.79 1.16
CA ASP A 216 3.86 -21.45 2.55
C ASP A 216 3.49 -19.99 2.91
N ALA A 217 3.59 -19.09 1.93
CA ALA A 217 3.13 -17.70 2.06
C ALA A 217 1.60 -17.63 2.14
N LEU A 218 0.86 -18.40 1.34
CA LEU A 218 -0.60 -18.46 1.41
C LEU A 218 -1.11 -18.88 2.81
N ALA A 219 -0.43 -19.85 3.42
CA ALA A 219 -0.77 -20.27 4.77
C ALA A 219 -0.52 -19.18 5.83
N GLU A 220 0.45 -18.30 5.61
CA GLU A 220 0.73 -17.17 6.49
C GLU A 220 -0.25 -16.01 6.30
N VAL A 221 -0.65 -15.71 5.07
CA VAL A 221 -1.68 -14.72 4.76
C VAL A 221 -2.99 -15.00 5.50
N GLN A 222 -3.44 -16.27 5.52
CA GLN A 222 -4.65 -16.67 6.24
C GLN A 222 -4.60 -16.45 7.76
N LYS A 223 -3.40 -16.27 8.33
CA LYS A 223 -3.21 -16.05 9.78
C LYS A 223 -3.03 -14.58 10.14
N SER A 224 -2.48 -13.79 9.22
CA SER A 224 -2.02 -12.43 9.49
C SER A 224 -2.92 -11.34 8.92
N ASP A 225 -3.94 -11.69 8.12
CA ASP A 225 -4.84 -10.76 7.40
C ASP A 225 -4.11 -9.68 6.55
N VAL A 226 -2.84 -9.95 6.17
CA VAL A 226 -2.05 -9.04 5.34
C VAL A 226 -2.65 -9.03 3.92
N PRO A 227 -3.05 -7.87 3.38
CA PRO A 227 -3.52 -7.78 2.01
C PRO A 227 -2.36 -8.00 1.04
N ILE A 228 -2.63 -8.79 0.00
CA ILE A 228 -1.71 -9.01 -1.12
C ILE A 228 -2.41 -8.57 -2.39
N PHE A 229 -1.80 -7.64 -3.10
CA PHE A 229 -2.27 -7.17 -4.40
C PHE A 229 -1.42 -7.79 -5.49
N LEU A 230 -2.06 -8.44 -6.45
CA LEU A 230 -1.40 -9.06 -7.61
C LEU A 230 -1.96 -8.48 -8.89
N SER A 231 -1.09 -8.13 -9.82
CA SER A 231 -1.47 -7.72 -11.17
C SER A 231 -0.34 -7.96 -12.16
N GLU A 232 -0.69 -8.16 -13.43
CA GLU A 232 0.21 -8.16 -14.58
C GLU A 232 0.32 -6.77 -15.24
N VAL A 233 -0.41 -5.77 -14.69
CA VAL A 233 -0.41 -4.38 -15.15
C VAL A 233 -0.06 -3.47 -13.98
N ILE A 234 1.04 -2.73 -14.07
CA ILE A 234 1.56 -1.88 -12.96
C ILE A 234 0.51 -0.86 -12.49
N TYR A 235 -0.15 -0.18 -13.42
CA TYR A 235 -1.15 0.84 -13.06
C TYR A 235 -2.35 0.24 -12.33
N ASN A 236 -2.83 -0.94 -12.73
CA ASN A 236 -3.92 -1.63 -12.02
C ASN A 236 -3.49 -2.06 -10.62
N LEU A 237 -2.23 -2.48 -10.45
CA LEU A 237 -1.68 -2.86 -9.15
C LEU A 237 -1.71 -1.67 -8.17
N ILE A 238 -1.28 -0.51 -8.66
CA ILE A 238 -1.24 0.72 -7.88
C ILE A 238 -2.66 1.22 -7.58
N GLU A 239 -3.57 1.18 -8.56
CA GLU A 239 -4.98 1.59 -8.41
C GLU A 239 -5.68 0.74 -7.34
N HIS A 240 -5.52 -0.59 -7.37
CA HIS A 240 -6.08 -1.47 -6.34
C HIS A 240 -5.54 -1.18 -4.94
N TYR A 241 -4.27 -0.84 -4.84
CA TYR A 241 -3.67 -0.43 -3.56
C TYR A 241 -4.21 0.93 -3.09
N ASP A 242 -4.29 1.92 -3.97
CA ASP A 242 -4.83 3.25 -3.67
C ASP A 242 -6.29 3.18 -3.20
N ASP A 243 -7.13 2.38 -3.88
CA ASP A 243 -8.53 2.14 -3.50
C ASP A 243 -8.62 1.51 -2.10
N TRP A 244 -7.80 0.50 -1.85
CA TRP A 244 -7.75 -0.13 -0.53
C TRP A 244 -7.30 0.84 0.56
N VAL A 245 -6.29 1.68 0.31
CA VAL A 245 -5.83 2.71 1.25
C VAL A 245 -6.96 3.71 1.55
N ALA A 246 -7.71 4.13 0.53
CA ALA A 246 -8.86 5.01 0.70
C ALA A 246 -9.93 4.37 1.59
N ASP A 247 -10.26 3.10 1.36
CA ASP A 247 -11.21 2.32 2.16
C ASP A 247 -10.71 2.15 3.62
N GLN A 248 -9.43 1.85 3.81
CA GLN A 248 -8.85 1.75 5.16
C GLN A 248 -8.92 3.09 5.92
N LYS A 249 -8.59 4.19 5.26
CA LYS A 249 -8.72 5.53 5.85
C LYS A 249 -10.16 5.82 6.29
N MET A 250 -11.13 5.49 5.46
CA MET A 250 -12.55 5.67 5.80
C MET A 250 -12.97 4.79 7.00
N ARG A 251 -12.53 3.53 7.04
CA ARG A 251 -12.81 2.63 8.17
C ARG A 251 -12.19 3.15 9.47
N MET A 252 -10.92 3.52 9.44
CA MET A 252 -10.22 4.07 10.61
C MET A 252 -10.90 5.34 11.12
N GLU A 253 -11.37 6.21 10.22
CA GLU A 253 -12.11 7.41 10.56
C GLU A 253 -13.47 7.09 11.21
N GLN A 254 -14.22 6.14 10.65
CA GLN A 254 -15.49 5.67 11.21
C GLN A 254 -15.30 5.06 12.60
N GLU A 255 -14.28 4.23 12.79
CA GLU A 255 -13.94 3.67 14.11
C GLU A 255 -13.62 4.77 15.13
N ARG A 256 -12.85 5.79 14.74
CA ARG A 256 -12.56 6.96 15.59
C ARG A 256 -13.83 7.74 15.95
N LEU A 257 -14.74 7.94 14.98
CA LEU A 257 -16.02 8.59 15.21
C LEU A 257 -16.91 7.79 16.18
N GLN A 258 -16.89 6.46 16.10
CA GLN A 258 -17.63 5.60 17.02
C GLN A 258 -16.99 5.51 18.42
N ALA A 259 -15.67 5.67 18.50
CA ALA A 259 -14.94 5.62 19.76
C ALA A 259 -15.08 6.88 20.62
N VAL A 260 -15.49 8.00 20.04
CA VAL A 260 -15.70 9.25 20.77
C VAL A 260 -17.17 9.43 21.17
N ILE A 261 -17.38 10.01 22.36
CA ILE A 261 -18.72 10.42 22.78
C ILE A 261 -19.09 11.67 22.00
N ARG A 262 -20.20 11.61 21.26
CA ARG A 262 -20.68 12.73 20.45
C ARG A 262 -21.26 13.84 21.33
N PRO A 263 -21.08 15.12 20.95
CA PRO A 263 -21.69 16.23 21.64
C PRO A 263 -23.21 16.15 21.62
N GLY A 264 -23.82 16.59 22.71
CA GLY A 264 -25.28 16.65 22.79
C GLY A 264 -25.74 17.56 23.90
N MET A 265 -26.88 18.20 23.67
CA MET A 265 -27.53 19.11 24.57
C MET A 265 -29.02 18.85 24.58
N ILE A 266 -29.59 18.64 25.76
CA ILE A 266 -31.01 18.33 25.95
C ILE A 266 -31.64 19.35 26.91
N ARG A 267 -32.91 19.65 26.70
CA ARG A 267 -33.73 20.47 27.60
C ARG A 267 -34.80 19.58 28.20
N ILE A 268 -34.97 19.66 29.53
CA ILE A 268 -36.07 18.97 30.22
C ILE A 268 -37.38 19.71 29.93
N ILE A 269 -38.36 18.97 29.39
CA ILE A 269 -39.66 19.52 29.04
C ILE A 269 -40.50 19.69 30.33
N PRO A 270 -41.06 20.89 30.61
CA PRO A 270 -41.97 21.09 31.74
C PRO A 270 -43.19 20.15 31.67
N ASP A 271 -43.67 19.70 32.81
CA ASP A 271 -44.82 18.80 33.00
C ASP A 271 -44.64 17.38 32.46
N TYR A 272 -43.43 17.01 31.97
CA TYR A 272 -43.10 15.66 31.47
C TYR A 272 -42.14 14.92 32.37
N VAL A 273 -42.47 14.83 33.66
CA VAL A 273 -41.71 14.02 34.64
C VAL A 273 -42.48 12.73 34.92
N PHE A 274 -42.03 11.63 34.39
CA PHE A 274 -42.67 10.31 34.54
C PHE A 274 -42.23 9.61 35.84
N ARG A 275 -41.01 9.85 36.31
CA ARG A 275 -40.44 9.32 37.55
C ARG A 275 -39.39 10.26 38.10
N GLN A 276 -39.48 10.58 39.36
CA GLN A 276 -38.61 11.58 40.01
C GLN A 276 -37.21 11.06 40.34
N SER A 277 -37.03 9.75 40.59
CA SER A 277 -35.72 9.20 40.99
C SER A 277 -35.63 7.66 40.79
N LYS A 278 -34.42 7.12 40.79
CA LYS A 278 -34.03 5.68 40.81
C LYS A 278 -34.63 4.82 39.67
N PRO A 279 -34.34 5.07 38.42
CA PRO A 279 -33.78 6.28 37.82
C PRO A 279 -34.85 7.37 37.64
N ALA A 280 -34.44 8.62 37.50
CA ALA A 280 -35.34 9.70 37.09
C ALA A 280 -35.72 9.46 35.61
N VAL A 281 -37.01 9.59 35.26
CA VAL A 281 -37.48 9.47 33.87
C VAL A 281 -38.18 10.76 33.49
N VAL A 282 -37.62 11.49 32.54
CA VAL A 282 -38.08 12.82 32.12
C VAL A 282 -38.23 12.90 30.61
N GLY A 283 -39.24 13.65 30.15
CA GLY A 283 -39.32 14.05 28.76
C GLY A 283 -38.29 15.14 28.48
N VAL A 284 -37.52 14.97 27.40
CA VAL A 284 -36.53 15.94 26.99
C VAL A 284 -36.64 16.23 25.50
N GLN A 285 -36.34 17.47 25.13
CA GLN A 285 -36.10 17.88 23.75
C GLN A 285 -34.60 17.93 23.50
N VAL A 286 -34.11 17.26 22.43
CA VAL A 286 -32.75 17.41 21.99
C VAL A 286 -32.59 18.75 21.28
N VAL A 287 -31.86 19.68 21.87
CA VAL A 287 -31.69 21.06 21.39
C VAL A 287 -30.38 21.27 20.62
N GLY A 288 -29.46 20.32 20.71
CA GLY A 288 -28.19 20.31 19.91
C GLY A 288 -27.55 18.95 19.96
N GLY A 289 -26.95 18.52 18.86
CA GLY A 289 -26.29 17.25 18.72
C GLY A 289 -27.15 16.03 18.96
N GLN A 290 -26.64 15.05 19.72
CA GLN A 290 -27.40 13.83 20.01
C GLN A 290 -27.23 13.34 21.45
N ILE A 291 -28.23 12.62 21.92
CA ILE A 291 -28.22 11.88 23.20
C ILE A 291 -28.20 10.38 22.92
N THR A 292 -27.32 9.62 23.60
CA THR A 292 -27.20 8.17 23.48
C THR A 292 -27.25 7.50 24.84
N ASN A 293 -27.53 6.22 24.86
CA ASN A 293 -27.47 5.41 26.08
C ASN A 293 -26.02 5.35 26.60
N GLY A 294 -25.87 5.31 27.91
CA GLY A 294 -24.58 5.17 28.58
C GLY A 294 -23.77 6.46 28.76
N VAL A 295 -24.19 7.59 28.17
CA VAL A 295 -23.48 8.86 28.34
C VAL A 295 -23.76 9.48 29.69
N SER A 296 -22.75 10.15 30.26
CA SER A 296 -22.88 10.94 31.45
C SER A 296 -23.43 12.33 31.11
N LEU A 297 -24.26 12.91 31.97
CA LEU A 297 -24.83 14.24 31.79
C LEU A 297 -24.26 15.23 32.79
N MET A 298 -24.12 16.48 32.35
CA MET A 298 -23.62 17.61 33.10
C MET A 298 -24.61 18.78 33.00
N ARG A 299 -24.74 19.50 34.06
CA ARG A 299 -25.55 20.74 34.12
C ARG A 299 -24.70 21.98 33.75
N GLU A 300 -25.35 23.11 33.46
CA GLU A 300 -24.69 24.38 33.11
C GLU A 300 -23.68 24.88 34.14
N ASP A 301 -23.85 24.52 35.40
CA ASP A 301 -22.87 24.85 36.46
C ASP A 301 -21.65 23.91 36.44
N GLY A 302 -21.56 22.98 35.48
CA GLY A 302 -20.47 22.00 35.32
C GLY A 302 -20.54 20.83 36.30
N ALA A 303 -21.62 20.65 37.05
CA ALA A 303 -21.82 19.50 37.92
C ALA A 303 -22.28 18.28 37.08
N VAL A 304 -21.59 17.18 37.24
CA VAL A 304 -22.00 15.90 36.66
C VAL A 304 -23.16 15.36 37.52
N ILE A 305 -24.28 15.05 36.87
CA ILE A 305 -25.53 14.71 37.54
C ILE A 305 -25.90 13.23 37.48
N GLY A 306 -25.46 12.50 36.49
CA GLY A 306 -25.81 11.09 36.35
C GLY A 306 -25.54 10.54 34.96
N THR A 307 -26.02 9.32 34.71
CA THR A 307 -25.80 8.60 33.46
C THR A 307 -27.12 8.21 32.81
N VAL A 308 -27.23 8.37 31.50
CA VAL A 308 -28.38 7.93 30.69
C VAL A 308 -28.44 6.42 30.66
N LYS A 309 -29.50 5.83 31.18
CA LYS A 309 -29.74 4.37 31.15
C LYS A 309 -30.57 3.92 29.96
N GLY A 310 -31.39 4.80 29.43
CA GLY A 310 -32.22 4.47 28.27
C GLY A 310 -32.84 5.73 27.66
N VAL A 311 -33.04 5.68 26.37
CA VAL A 311 -33.74 6.67 25.56
C VAL A 311 -34.94 5.99 24.90
N GLN A 312 -36.13 6.60 25.02
CA GLN A 312 -37.37 6.06 24.44
C GLN A 312 -38.03 7.11 23.57
N ALA A 313 -38.36 6.73 22.34
CA ALA A 313 -39.17 7.52 21.42
C ALA A 313 -40.49 6.78 21.17
N SER A 314 -41.65 7.46 21.40
CA SER A 314 -42.99 6.88 21.20
C SER A 314 -43.20 5.53 21.91
N GLY A 315 -42.57 5.34 23.07
CA GLY A 315 -42.69 4.12 23.89
C GLY A 315 -41.74 2.97 23.51
N GLU A 316 -40.91 3.13 22.46
CA GLU A 316 -39.91 2.16 22.06
C GLU A 316 -38.51 2.61 22.47
N ASN A 317 -37.66 1.65 22.90
CA ASN A 317 -36.28 1.93 23.21
C ASN A 317 -35.50 2.23 21.91
N VAL A 318 -34.81 3.37 21.90
CA VAL A 318 -33.93 3.78 20.81
C VAL A 318 -32.50 3.91 21.32
N GLY A 319 -31.51 3.60 20.47
CA GLY A 319 -30.11 3.70 20.84
C GLY A 319 -29.65 5.15 21.00
N SER A 320 -30.23 6.07 20.22
CA SER A 320 -29.91 7.50 20.21
C SER A 320 -31.08 8.35 19.72
N ALA A 321 -31.03 9.65 20.06
CA ALA A 321 -31.93 10.67 19.52
C ALA A 321 -31.14 11.92 19.14
N GLY A 322 -31.38 12.45 17.93
CA GLY A 322 -30.74 13.67 17.41
C GLY A 322 -31.59 14.92 17.64
N VAL A 323 -31.04 16.06 17.22
CA VAL A 323 -31.62 17.41 17.36
C VAL A 323 -33.08 17.47 16.87
N GLY A 324 -33.91 18.21 17.58
CA GLY A 324 -35.33 18.44 17.31
C GLY A 324 -36.27 17.32 17.78
N LYS A 325 -35.77 16.15 18.19
CA LYS A 325 -36.59 15.05 18.72
C LYS A 325 -36.94 15.25 20.17
N GLU A 326 -38.21 14.90 20.52
CA GLU A 326 -38.69 14.79 21.87
C GLU A 326 -38.72 13.34 22.30
N VAL A 327 -38.03 12.99 23.38
CA VAL A 327 -37.84 11.62 23.84
C VAL A 327 -37.91 11.52 25.35
N ALA A 328 -38.30 10.39 25.89
CA ALA A 328 -38.18 10.11 27.31
C ALA A 328 -36.79 9.56 27.62
N VAL A 329 -36.08 10.17 28.57
CA VAL A 329 -34.75 9.77 28.99
C VAL A 329 -34.77 9.29 30.43
N SER A 330 -34.23 8.12 30.66
CA SER A 330 -34.01 7.55 31.97
C SER A 330 -32.59 7.89 32.45
N ILE A 331 -32.46 8.62 33.56
CA ILE A 331 -31.20 9.13 34.10
C ILE A 331 -30.94 8.51 35.47
N ASP A 332 -29.90 7.76 35.62
CA ASP A 332 -29.47 7.23 36.92
C ASP A 332 -28.62 8.25 37.69
N GLY A 333 -28.95 8.48 38.91
CA GLY A 333 -28.25 9.43 39.79
C GLY A 333 -29.11 10.56 40.31
N PRO A 334 -29.69 11.43 39.46
CA PRO A 334 -30.37 12.63 39.93
C PRO A 334 -31.78 12.34 40.46
N THR A 335 -32.26 13.28 41.26
CA THR A 335 -33.67 13.40 41.68
C THR A 335 -34.22 14.71 41.11
N VAL A 336 -35.33 14.64 40.42
CA VAL A 336 -36.04 15.81 39.88
C VAL A 336 -36.54 16.69 41.07
N GLY A 337 -36.40 17.99 40.97
CA GLY A 337 -36.66 18.93 42.01
C GLY A 337 -35.52 19.14 43.02
N ARG A 338 -34.39 18.40 42.88
CA ARG A 338 -33.18 18.58 43.69
C ARG A 338 -31.93 18.89 42.88
N GLN A 339 -31.51 17.94 42.03
CA GLN A 339 -30.32 18.09 41.21
C GLN A 339 -30.64 18.54 39.77
N ILE A 340 -31.83 18.23 39.29
CA ILE A 340 -32.36 18.65 37.99
C ILE A 340 -33.77 19.19 38.15
N HIS A 341 -34.13 20.21 37.34
CA HIS A 341 -35.43 20.86 37.35
C HIS A 341 -36.03 20.88 35.94
N GLU A 342 -37.31 21.09 35.87
CA GLU A 342 -38.00 21.33 34.61
C GLU A 342 -37.46 22.59 33.93
N GLY A 343 -37.20 22.50 32.62
CA GLY A 343 -36.59 23.58 31.85
C GLY A 343 -35.05 23.58 31.84
N ASP A 344 -34.40 22.80 32.74
CA ASP A 344 -32.93 22.72 32.76
C ASP A 344 -32.36 22.24 31.44
N ILE A 345 -31.22 22.84 31.07
CA ILE A 345 -30.40 22.36 29.96
C ILE A 345 -29.28 21.45 30.49
N LEU A 346 -29.18 20.28 29.94
CA LEU A 346 -28.16 19.28 30.29
C LEU A 346 -27.28 18.99 29.08
N PHE A 347 -25.99 18.87 29.34
CA PHE A 347 -24.97 18.58 28.32
C PHE A 347 -24.45 17.16 28.46
N VAL A 348 -24.15 16.52 27.34
CA VAL A 348 -23.39 15.28 27.35
C VAL A 348 -21.98 15.58 27.88
N ASN A 349 -21.60 14.95 29.00
CA ASN A 349 -20.28 15.13 29.58
C ASN A 349 -19.24 14.32 28.85
N ILE A 350 -18.47 14.99 27.99
CA ILE A 350 -17.45 14.36 27.11
C ILE A 350 -16.14 14.29 27.91
N PRO A 351 -15.48 13.13 27.97
CA PRO A 351 -14.13 13.00 28.54
C PRO A 351 -13.10 13.86 27.82
N GLU A 352 -12.15 14.44 28.54
CA GLU A 352 -11.10 15.32 27.97
C GLU A 352 -10.35 14.69 26.80
N ARG A 353 -9.99 13.41 26.93
CA ARG A 353 -9.34 12.66 25.86
C ARG A 353 -10.14 12.63 24.54
N HIS A 354 -11.48 12.54 24.63
CA HIS A 354 -12.36 12.55 23.46
C HIS A 354 -12.45 13.95 22.84
N VAL A 355 -12.45 14.99 23.67
CA VAL A 355 -12.43 16.37 23.18
C VAL A 355 -11.17 16.66 22.39
N LYS A 356 -9.99 16.22 22.87
CA LYS A 356 -8.73 16.39 22.15
C LYS A 356 -8.77 15.72 20.76
N ILE A 357 -9.32 14.52 20.68
CA ILE A 357 -9.50 13.81 19.39
C ILE A 357 -10.47 14.58 18.48
N ILE A 358 -11.60 15.03 19.03
CA ILE A 358 -12.61 15.77 18.26
C ILE A 358 -12.02 17.09 17.72
N GLU A 359 -11.37 17.90 18.56
CA GLU A 359 -10.82 19.19 18.14
C GLU A 359 -9.66 19.04 17.16
N ALA A 360 -8.80 18.00 17.30
CA ALA A 360 -7.63 17.80 16.45
C ALA A 360 -7.97 17.14 15.10
N GLU A 361 -8.87 16.17 15.08
CA GLU A 361 -9.00 15.26 13.93
C GLU A 361 -10.41 15.19 13.34
N LEU A 362 -11.45 15.36 14.18
CA LEU A 362 -12.82 15.02 13.79
C LEU A 362 -13.77 16.22 13.67
N LYS A 363 -13.32 17.44 13.96
CA LYS A 363 -14.17 18.64 13.99
C LYS A 363 -14.98 18.84 12.71
N GLN A 364 -14.42 18.52 11.55
CA GLN A 364 -15.08 18.69 10.24
C GLN A 364 -16.18 17.66 9.96
N ARG A 365 -16.30 16.62 10.79
CA ARG A 365 -17.26 15.51 10.63
C ARG A 365 -18.50 15.65 11.51
N PHE A 366 -18.53 16.67 12.36
CA PHE A 366 -19.67 16.98 13.19
C PHE A 366 -20.56 18.02 12.53
N SER A 367 -21.86 17.87 12.73
CA SER A 367 -22.85 18.83 12.25
C SER A 367 -22.76 20.16 13.01
N GLU A 368 -23.33 21.22 12.45
CA GLU A 368 -23.30 22.56 13.09
C GLU A 368 -23.91 22.53 14.50
N ASP A 369 -25.00 21.81 14.71
CA ASP A 369 -25.67 21.64 16.00
C ASP A 369 -24.84 20.83 17.01
N GLU A 370 -24.05 19.83 16.54
CA GLU A 370 -23.09 19.13 17.41
C GLU A 370 -21.92 20.03 17.80
N LEU A 371 -21.43 20.86 16.87
CA LEU A 371 -20.37 21.82 17.15
C LEU A 371 -20.84 22.91 18.13
N GLU A 372 -22.06 23.41 17.97
CA GLU A 372 -22.65 24.36 18.91
C GLU A 372 -22.78 23.78 20.33
N ALA A 373 -23.24 22.51 20.41
CA ALA A 373 -23.33 21.81 21.70
C ALA A 373 -21.94 21.58 22.32
N LEU A 374 -20.91 21.29 21.50
CA LEU A 374 -19.53 21.14 21.92
C LEU A 374 -18.96 22.49 22.48
N GLU A 375 -19.14 23.58 21.73
CA GLU A 375 -18.67 24.90 22.15
C GLU A 375 -19.23 25.31 23.52
N LYS A 376 -20.55 25.20 23.69
CA LYS A 376 -21.19 25.50 24.97
C LYS A 376 -20.69 24.59 26.09
N PHE A 377 -20.48 23.30 25.81
CA PHE A 377 -19.89 22.37 26.77
C PHE A 377 -18.46 22.79 27.17
N LEU A 378 -17.63 23.17 26.16
CA LEU A 378 -16.26 23.61 26.39
C LEU A 378 -16.19 24.90 27.17
N ASP A 379 -17.08 25.85 26.92
CA ASP A 379 -17.17 27.11 27.70
C ASP A 379 -17.43 26.83 29.18
N ILE A 380 -18.34 25.93 29.51
CA ILE A 380 -18.61 25.52 30.87
C ILE A 380 -17.36 24.91 31.54
N LYS A 381 -16.64 24.03 30.82
CA LYS A 381 -15.43 23.39 31.37
C LYS A 381 -14.27 24.37 31.50
N ARG A 382 -14.04 25.23 30.49
CA ARG A 382 -12.93 26.20 30.44
C ARG A 382 -13.12 27.39 31.35
N ASN A 383 -14.33 27.71 31.70
CA ASN A 383 -14.60 28.69 32.77
C ASN A 383 -14.11 28.23 34.17
N ARG A 384 -14.01 26.90 34.39
CA ARG A 384 -13.48 26.31 35.62
C ARG A 384 -11.97 26.02 35.52
N ASP A 385 -11.51 25.52 34.37
CA ASP A 385 -10.12 25.22 34.08
C ASP A 385 -9.79 25.69 32.65
N PRO A 386 -9.10 26.85 32.50
CA PRO A 386 -8.81 27.43 31.18
C PRO A 386 -8.01 26.55 30.23
N PHE A 387 -7.31 25.54 30.78
CA PHE A 387 -6.48 24.61 29.96
C PHE A 387 -7.19 23.28 29.65
N TRP A 388 -8.42 23.10 30.15
CA TRP A 388 -9.14 21.87 29.98
C TRP A 388 -9.41 21.54 28.47
N GLY A 389 -9.00 20.33 28.04
CA GLY A 389 -9.20 19.86 26.68
C GLY A 389 -8.29 20.50 25.62
N ARG A 390 -7.22 21.18 25.99
CA ARG A 390 -6.20 21.72 25.08
C ARG A 390 -5.00 20.79 24.93
#